data_0b02f1e107579e5f31ab46f9521be743
#
_entry.id   0b02f1e107579e5f31ab46f9521be743
#
_cell.length_a   1.000
_cell.length_b   1.000
_cell.length_c   1.000
_cell.angle_alpha   90.00
_cell.angle_beta   90.00
_cell.angle_gamma   90.00
#
_symmetry.space_group_name_H-M   'P 1'
#
loop_
_entity.id
_entity.type
_entity.pdbx_description
1 polymer ?
#
loop_
_entity_poly.entity_id
_entity_poly.type
_entity_poly.pdbx_seq_one_letter_code
_entity_poly.pdbx_strand_id
1 'polypeptide(L)'
;MCNFFSFVTDPVNHPAEYYHFDWEYRKSHLDDDGADSHSHICSHFKLDEDRCNKYEFNPLTKAFTVDQINSNRDDSEAAEKWANRLDFKTIVEPLIIKPIVNPFELPAVERVTDEQIDWLKSWAPVWNSVRNSVGNSVRNSVGNSVRNSVGNSVWDSVWNSVEDVVWASVWEVVWASVWDVDWDAVRVSVWAYFSSFFAIEYKFDFSSAVKLWEVGLVPSFDGKVWRLHSGKDAKIIYEWTPDKECEDSE
;
A
#
# COMPACT_ATOMS: atom_id res chain seq x y z
N MET A 1 6.87 2.09 16.97
CA MET A 1 5.79 1.88 15.97
C MET A 1 5.94 0.46 15.51
N CYS A 2 4.90 -0.37 15.65
CA CYS A 2 4.96 -1.76 15.25
C CYS A 2 5.03 -1.85 13.72
N ASN A 3 5.94 -2.70 13.20
CA ASN A 3 6.09 -2.98 11.78
C ASN A 3 5.01 -3.98 11.34
N PHE A 4 3.82 -3.59 11.00
CA PHE A 4 2.75 -4.40 10.40
C PHE A 4 2.22 -5.59 11.23
N PHE A 5 3.07 -6.52 11.67
CA PHE A 5 2.68 -7.75 12.36
C PHE A 5 3.62 -8.03 13.51
N SER A 6 3.08 -7.97 14.73
CA SER A 6 3.80 -8.27 15.96
C SER A 6 3.46 -9.66 16.46
N PHE A 7 4.44 -10.36 16.99
CA PHE A 7 4.26 -11.64 17.65
C PHE A 7 5.31 -11.87 18.73
N VAL A 8 5.03 -12.79 19.63
CA VAL A 8 5.93 -13.14 20.73
C VAL A 8 6.15 -14.65 20.82
N THR A 9 7.29 -15.05 21.41
CA THR A 9 7.58 -16.42 21.75
C THR A 9 8.00 -16.54 23.21
N ASP A 10 7.73 -17.68 23.84
CA ASP A 10 8.33 -18.09 25.12
C ASP A 10 9.09 -19.41 24.88
N PRO A 11 10.33 -19.34 24.33
CA PRO A 11 11.01 -20.54 23.83
C PRO A 11 11.47 -21.49 24.92
N VAL A 12 11.38 -21.07 26.19
CA VAL A 12 11.76 -21.92 27.37
C VAL A 12 10.56 -22.71 27.84
N ASN A 13 9.41 -22.06 28.05
CA ASN A 13 8.23 -22.72 28.61
C ASN A 13 7.33 -23.32 27.53
N HIS A 14 7.31 -22.68 26.34
CA HIS A 14 6.45 -23.02 25.21
C HIS A 14 7.27 -23.10 23.91
N PRO A 15 8.19 -24.08 23.79
CA PRO A 15 9.06 -24.17 22.63
C PRO A 15 8.26 -24.41 21.34
N ALA A 16 8.60 -23.65 20.29
CA ALA A 16 7.97 -23.66 18.97
C ALA A 16 6.50 -23.16 18.94
N GLU A 17 6.04 -22.45 19.98
CA GLU A 17 4.78 -21.72 19.96
C GLU A 17 5.01 -20.25 19.61
N TYR A 18 4.14 -19.71 18.75
CA TYR A 18 4.19 -18.33 18.27
C TYR A 18 2.85 -17.65 18.55
N TYR A 19 2.85 -16.66 19.41
CA TYR A 19 1.64 -16.01 19.90
C TYR A 19 1.42 -14.71 19.16
N HIS A 20 0.26 -14.60 18.54
CA HIS A 20 -0.19 -13.44 17.76
C HIS A 20 -1.71 -13.42 17.69
N PHE A 21 -2.26 -12.32 17.19
CA PHE A 21 -3.69 -12.25 16.94
C PHE A 21 -4.00 -12.58 15.48
N ASP A 22 -5.03 -13.41 15.28
CA ASP A 22 -5.63 -13.71 13.99
C ASP A 22 -6.58 -12.60 13.52
N TRP A 23 -7.15 -12.79 12.33
CA TRP A 23 -8.05 -11.81 11.76
C TRP A 23 -9.34 -11.61 12.56
N GLU A 24 -9.91 -12.64 13.14
CA GLU A 24 -11.14 -12.54 13.93
C GLU A 24 -10.95 -11.64 15.15
N TYR A 25 -9.82 -11.77 15.83
CA TYR A 25 -9.46 -10.89 16.95
C TYR A 25 -9.22 -9.46 16.47
N ARG A 26 -8.35 -9.27 15.44
CA ARG A 26 -7.99 -7.95 14.90
C ARG A 26 -9.21 -7.18 14.41
N LYS A 27 -10.11 -7.84 13.68
CA LYS A 27 -11.35 -7.29 13.16
C LYS A 27 -12.27 -6.73 14.25
N SER A 28 -12.27 -7.33 15.44
CA SER A 28 -13.06 -6.85 16.57
C SER A 28 -12.39 -5.70 17.34
N HIS A 29 -11.13 -5.35 17.03
CA HIS A 29 -10.33 -4.34 17.72
C HIS A 29 -9.69 -3.31 16.75
N LEU A 30 -10.35 -3.03 15.62
CA LEU A 30 -9.81 -2.11 14.59
C LEU A 30 -9.57 -0.68 15.09
N ASP A 31 -10.33 -0.25 16.07
CA ASP A 31 -10.22 1.10 16.69
C ASP A 31 -9.21 1.17 17.82
N ASP A 32 -8.56 0.06 18.19
CA ASP A 32 -7.56 -0.02 19.24
C ASP A 32 -6.14 -0.09 18.64
N ASP A 33 -5.45 1.05 18.62
CA ASP A 33 -4.08 1.16 18.06
C ASP A 33 -3.04 0.31 18.83
N GLY A 34 -3.36 -0.15 20.03
CA GLY A 34 -2.50 -1.02 20.85
C GLY A 34 -2.87 -2.51 20.78
N ALA A 35 -3.93 -2.87 20.05
CA ALA A 35 -4.49 -4.22 20.07
C ALA A 35 -3.49 -5.32 19.66
N ASP A 36 -2.49 -5.01 18.82
CA ASP A 36 -1.44 -5.95 18.39
C ASP A 36 -0.06 -5.64 18.97
N SER A 37 0.01 -4.87 20.04
CA SER A 37 1.28 -4.65 20.76
C SER A 37 1.77 -5.92 21.47
N HIS A 38 3.08 -6.05 21.60
CA HIS A 38 3.70 -7.20 22.30
C HIS A 38 3.17 -7.38 23.72
N SER A 39 3.00 -6.27 24.47
CA SER A 39 2.45 -6.32 25.84
C SER A 39 1.01 -6.79 25.86
N HIS A 40 0.20 -6.38 24.86
CA HIS A 40 -1.18 -6.84 24.77
C HIS A 40 -1.25 -8.32 24.43
N ILE A 41 -0.42 -8.80 23.50
CA ILE A 41 -0.29 -10.22 23.15
C ILE A 41 0.10 -11.02 24.41
N CYS A 42 1.15 -10.62 25.14
CA CYS A 42 1.57 -11.29 26.36
C CYS A 42 0.45 -11.34 27.41
N SER A 43 -0.25 -10.23 27.62
CA SER A 43 -1.36 -10.16 28.56
C SER A 43 -2.51 -11.10 28.18
N HIS A 44 -2.91 -11.11 26.93
CA HIS A 44 -4.00 -11.94 26.40
C HIS A 44 -3.73 -13.44 26.57
N PHE A 45 -2.54 -13.87 26.21
CA PHE A 45 -2.11 -15.27 26.30
C PHE A 45 -1.55 -15.65 27.68
N LYS A 46 -1.57 -14.71 28.66
CA LYS A 46 -1.08 -14.91 30.05
C LYS A 46 0.39 -15.33 30.10
N LEU A 47 1.21 -14.75 29.27
CA LEU A 47 2.64 -14.96 29.22
C LEU A 47 3.35 -13.93 30.14
N ASP A 48 4.52 -14.30 30.64
CA ASP A 48 5.41 -13.42 31.35
C ASP A 48 6.21 -12.57 30.34
N GLU A 49 5.84 -11.30 30.17
CA GLU A 49 6.42 -10.41 29.15
C GLU A 49 7.95 -10.28 29.28
N ASP A 50 8.49 -10.32 30.51
CA ASP A 50 9.92 -10.19 30.78
C ASP A 50 10.71 -11.44 30.36
N ARG A 51 10.03 -12.50 29.93
CA ARG A 51 10.61 -13.78 29.48
C ARG A 51 10.32 -14.09 28.03
N CYS A 52 9.52 -13.27 27.37
CA CYS A 52 9.14 -13.45 25.98
C CYS A 52 10.10 -12.72 25.05
N ASN A 53 10.49 -13.37 23.95
CA ASN A 53 11.13 -12.72 22.82
C ASN A 53 10.07 -12.03 21.95
N LYS A 54 10.37 -10.85 21.42
CA LYS A 54 9.45 -9.97 20.70
C LYS A 54 9.94 -9.72 19.29
N TYR A 55 9.05 -9.90 18.34
CA TYR A 55 9.38 -9.85 16.92
C TYR A 55 8.32 -9.06 16.15
N GLU A 56 8.78 -8.46 15.06
CA GLU A 56 7.93 -7.78 14.09
C GLU A 56 8.25 -8.27 12.68
N PHE A 57 7.24 -8.34 11.82
CA PHE A 57 7.42 -8.77 10.45
C PHE A 57 6.54 -7.98 9.48
N ASN A 58 7.11 -7.55 8.37
CA ASN A 58 6.38 -6.92 7.29
C ASN A 58 6.24 -7.89 6.11
N PRO A 59 5.03 -8.38 5.78
CA PRO A 59 4.84 -9.37 4.72
C PRO A 59 5.06 -8.84 3.30
N LEU A 60 4.99 -7.51 3.09
CA LEU A 60 5.19 -6.89 1.78
C LEU A 60 6.68 -6.77 1.44
N THR A 61 7.49 -6.33 2.40
CA THR A 61 8.93 -6.14 2.23
C THR A 61 9.77 -7.33 2.65
N LYS A 62 9.15 -8.30 3.38
CA LYS A 62 9.81 -9.43 4.04
C LYS A 62 10.82 -9.01 5.13
N ALA A 63 10.72 -7.76 5.59
CA ALA A 63 11.54 -7.27 6.68
C ALA A 63 11.13 -7.94 7.99
N PHE A 64 12.11 -8.57 8.66
CA PHE A 64 11.99 -9.18 9.98
C PHE A 64 12.80 -8.35 10.98
N THR A 65 12.21 -7.99 12.10
CA THR A 65 12.85 -7.21 13.17
C THR A 65 12.79 -7.97 14.48
N VAL A 66 13.92 -8.08 15.14
CA VAL A 66 14.00 -8.51 16.54
C VAL A 66 13.86 -7.27 17.41
N ASP A 67 12.69 -7.11 18.06
CA ASP A 67 12.46 -5.97 18.94
C ASP A 67 13.15 -6.19 20.29
N GLN A 68 12.96 -7.34 20.92
CA GLN A 68 13.59 -7.69 22.18
C GLN A 68 13.84 -9.20 22.31
N ILE A 69 14.97 -9.55 22.89
CA ILE A 69 15.28 -10.91 23.36
C ILE A 69 15.33 -10.87 24.88
N ASN A 70 14.22 -11.23 25.52
CA ASN A 70 14.10 -11.27 26.98
C ASN A 70 14.33 -12.67 27.56
N SER A 71 14.13 -13.70 26.75
CA SER A 71 14.41 -15.07 27.13
C SER A 71 15.93 -15.34 27.15
N ASN A 72 16.35 -16.32 27.95
CA ASN A 72 17.73 -16.85 27.91
C ASN A 72 18.00 -17.73 26.67
N ARG A 73 17.03 -17.92 25.81
CA ARG A 73 17.10 -18.65 24.56
C ARG A 73 16.68 -17.74 23.40
N ASP A 74 17.62 -17.44 22.54
CA ASP A 74 17.35 -16.76 21.27
C ASP A 74 16.78 -17.77 20.26
N ASP A 75 15.60 -17.50 19.75
CA ASP A 75 14.91 -18.30 18.72
C ASP A 75 14.57 -17.48 17.46
N SER A 76 15.23 -16.33 17.27
CA SER A 76 14.98 -15.37 16.18
C SER A 76 15.03 -16.02 14.79
N GLU A 77 16.00 -16.91 14.53
CA GLU A 77 16.09 -17.62 13.24
C GLU A 77 14.87 -18.51 12.97
N ALA A 78 14.35 -19.16 14.01
CA ALA A 78 13.16 -19.99 13.89
C ALA A 78 11.90 -19.14 13.73
N ALA A 79 11.82 -18.02 14.45
CA ALA A 79 10.75 -17.05 14.37
C ALA A 79 10.65 -16.40 12.99
N GLU A 80 11.78 -16.00 12.39
CA GLU A 80 11.84 -15.46 11.03
C GLU A 80 11.37 -16.49 9.99
N LYS A 81 11.85 -17.72 10.09
CA LYS A 81 11.43 -18.82 9.19
C LYS A 81 9.94 -19.10 9.29
N TRP A 82 9.38 -19.04 10.50
CA TRP A 82 7.95 -19.22 10.72
C TRP A 82 7.15 -18.05 10.11
N ALA A 83 7.51 -16.80 10.41
CA ALA A 83 6.81 -15.61 9.89
C ALA A 83 6.79 -15.55 8.36
N ASN A 84 7.89 -15.96 7.71
CA ASN A 84 7.98 -16.04 6.25
C ASN A 84 7.06 -17.08 5.59
N ARG A 85 6.54 -18.05 6.35
CA ARG A 85 5.63 -19.09 5.87
C ARG A 85 4.18 -18.85 6.22
N LEU A 86 3.92 -17.82 7.03
CA LEU A 86 2.58 -17.51 7.53
C LEU A 86 1.66 -17.10 6.38
N ASP A 87 0.46 -17.65 6.37
CA ASP A 87 -0.59 -17.17 5.47
C ASP A 87 -1.21 -15.89 6.05
N PHE A 88 -0.80 -14.74 5.52
CA PHE A 88 -1.26 -13.45 6.00
C PHE A 88 -2.75 -13.17 5.79
N LYS A 89 -3.47 -13.98 5.00
CA LYS A 89 -4.94 -13.91 4.95
C LYS A 89 -5.59 -14.29 6.27
N THR A 90 -4.91 -15.10 7.09
CA THR A 90 -5.39 -15.45 8.44
C THR A 90 -5.14 -14.35 9.47
N ILE A 91 -4.29 -13.37 9.14
CA ILE A 91 -3.90 -12.26 10.02
C ILE A 91 -4.63 -10.96 9.63
N VAL A 92 -4.74 -10.70 8.32
CA VAL A 92 -5.48 -9.57 7.73
C VAL A 92 -6.13 -10.04 6.43
N GLU A 93 -7.36 -10.55 6.51
CA GLU A 93 -8.08 -11.12 5.37
C GLU A 93 -8.14 -10.20 4.14
N PRO A 94 -8.43 -8.89 4.27
CA PRO A 94 -8.49 -8.02 3.11
C PRO A 94 -7.12 -7.69 2.49
N LEU A 95 -6.00 -8.04 3.12
CA LEU A 95 -4.67 -7.68 2.60
C LEU A 95 -4.27 -8.57 1.42
N ILE A 96 -3.83 -7.94 0.34
CA ILE A 96 -3.25 -8.60 -0.84
C ILE A 96 -1.73 -8.50 -0.76
N ILE A 97 -1.07 -9.63 -0.50
CA ILE A 97 0.39 -9.69 -0.50
C ILE A 97 0.86 -9.80 -1.96
N LYS A 98 1.48 -8.73 -2.44
CA LYS A 98 2.09 -8.65 -3.76
C LYS A 98 3.35 -7.78 -3.71
N PRO A 99 4.29 -7.93 -4.65
CA PRO A 99 5.43 -7.02 -4.75
C PRO A 99 4.99 -5.56 -4.92
N ILE A 100 5.70 -4.65 -4.26
CA ILE A 100 5.53 -3.22 -4.50
C ILE A 100 6.31 -2.88 -5.77
N VAL A 101 5.60 -2.36 -6.78
CA VAL A 101 6.17 -2.01 -8.07
C VAL A 101 6.48 -0.53 -8.13
N ASN A 102 7.75 -0.18 -8.34
CA ASN A 102 8.14 1.14 -8.78
C ASN A 102 8.01 1.20 -10.32
N PRO A 103 7.08 1.98 -10.88
CA PRO A 103 6.80 1.96 -12.32
C PRO A 103 7.99 2.42 -13.16
N PHE A 104 8.87 3.27 -12.62
CA PHE A 104 10.02 3.79 -13.34
C PHE A 104 11.26 2.87 -13.28
N GLU A 105 11.22 1.82 -12.45
CA GLU A 105 12.23 0.76 -12.46
C GLU A 105 11.90 -0.39 -13.42
N LEU A 106 10.69 -0.41 -13.94
CA LEU A 106 10.30 -1.35 -14.99
C LEU A 106 10.97 -1.00 -16.33
N PRO A 107 11.08 -1.96 -17.25
CA PRO A 107 11.55 -1.68 -18.62
C PRO A 107 10.72 -0.54 -19.23
N ALA A 108 11.42 0.44 -19.83
CA ALA A 108 10.74 1.56 -20.47
C ALA A 108 9.79 1.08 -21.58
N VAL A 109 8.57 1.60 -21.57
CA VAL A 109 7.61 1.37 -22.64
C VAL A 109 7.98 2.26 -23.82
N GLU A 110 8.30 1.65 -24.98
CA GLU A 110 8.68 2.40 -26.18
C GLU A 110 7.46 2.91 -26.96
N ARG A 111 6.37 2.15 -26.91
CA ARG A 111 5.13 2.48 -27.63
C ARG A 111 3.92 2.04 -26.81
N VAL A 112 3.00 2.98 -26.62
CA VAL A 112 1.73 2.74 -25.94
C VAL A 112 0.78 1.94 -26.84
N THR A 113 0.12 0.94 -26.29
CA THR A 113 -0.88 0.14 -27.00
C THR A 113 -2.27 0.78 -26.93
N ASP A 114 -3.18 0.39 -27.80
CA ASP A 114 -4.57 0.87 -27.77
C ASP A 114 -5.25 0.53 -26.44
N GLU A 115 -4.99 -0.63 -25.87
CA GLU A 115 -5.51 -1.02 -24.56
C GLU A 115 -5.02 -0.11 -23.43
N GLN A 116 -3.76 0.30 -23.45
CA GLN A 116 -3.18 1.23 -22.47
C GLN A 116 -3.76 2.65 -22.64
N ILE A 117 -4.06 3.04 -23.87
CA ILE A 117 -4.79 4.29 -24.17
C ILE A 117 -6.21 4.22 -23.60
N ASP A 118 -6.89 3.09 -23.75
CA ASP A 118 -8.24 2.89 -23.19
C ASP A 118 -8.22 2.92 -21.64
N TRP A 119 -7.17 2.39 -21.02
CA TRP A 119 -7.01 2.54 -19.55
C TRP A 119 -6.84 4.03 -19.15
N LEU A 120 -6.04 4.81 -19.88
CA LEU A 120 -5.90 6.24 -19.61
C LEU A 120 -7.24 6.97 -19.77
N LYS A 121 -7.97 6.70 -20.85
CA LYS A 121 -9.29 7.29 -21.11
C LYS A 121 -10.34 6.88 -20.08
N SER A 122 -10.26 5.67 -19.56
CA SER A 122 -11.13 5.18 -18.47
C SER A 122 -10.75 5.78 -17.12
N TRP A 123 -9.47 6.08 -16.90
CA TRP A 123 -8.96 6.72 -15.70
C TRP A 123 -9.36 8.21 -15.59
N ALA A 124 -9.31 8.95 -16.68
CA ALA A 124 -9.54 10.39 -16.69
C ALA A 124 -10.88 10.83 -16.04
N PRO A 125 -12.06 10.23 -16.32
CA PRO A 125 -13.31 10.59 -15.65
C PRO A 125 -13.32 10.21 -14.17
N VAL A 126 -12.67 9.13 -13.78
CA VAL A 126 -12.52 8.74 -12.37
C VAL A 126 -11.72 9.81 -11.63
N TRP A 127 -10.58 10.23 -12.18
CA TRP A 127 -9.78 11.32 -11.63
C TRP A 127 -10.57 12.63 -11.49
N ASN A 128 -11.33 13.04 -12.52
CA ASN A 128 -12.19 14.21 -12.45
C ASN A 128 -13.24 14.12 -11.33
N SER A 129 -13.87 12.96 -11.17
CA SER A 129 -14.86 12.71 -10.11
C SER A 129 -14.24 12.79 -8.72
N VAL A 130 -13.01 12.29 -8.60
CA VAL A 130 -12.21 12.33 -7.39
C VAL A 130 -11.78 13.76 -7.06
N ARG A 131 -11.28 14.53 -8.05
CA ARG A 131 -10.86 15.92 -7.91
C ARG A 131 -12.02 16.83 -7.49
N ASN A 132 -13.19 16.65 -8.09
CA ASN A 132 -14.39 17.46 -7.85
C ASN A 132 -15.06 17.16 -6.50
N SER A 133 -14.77 16.04 -5.87
CA SER A 133 -15.29 15.68 -4.55
C SER A 133 -14.47 16.30 -3.41
N VAL A 134 -14.33 17.66 -3.42
CA VAL A 134 -13.70 18.54 -2.38
C VAL A 134 -12.34 18.06 -1.83
N GLY A 135 -11.32 18.75 -2.27
CA GLY A 135 -9.89 18.75 -1.93
C GLY A 135 -9.41 18.06 -0.64
N ASN A 136 -9.22 16.78 -0.64
CA ASN A 136 -8.61 15.82 0.25
C ASN A 136 -9.29 14.45 0.11
N SER A 137 -10.20 14.31 -0.85
CA SER A 137 -11.19 13.23 -0.85
C SER A 137 -10.63 11.86 -1.23
N VAL A 138 -9.55 11.75 -2.03
CA VAL A 138 -9.00 10.41 -2.36
C VAL A 138 -8.26 9.83 -1.18
N ARG A 139 -7.32 10.60 -0.63
CA ARG A 139 -6.61 10.21 0.59
C ARG A 139 -7.59 9.82 1.69
N ASN A 140 -8.59 10.66 1.92
CA ASN A 140 -9.60 10.41 2.96
C ASN A 140 -10.52 9.25 2.57
N SER A 141 -10.96 9.15 1.30
CA SER A 141 -11.84 8.06 0.85
C SER A 141 -11.12 6.71 0.90
N VAL A 142 -9.94 6.60 0.28
CA VAL A 142 -9.13 5.37 0.35
C VAL A 142 -8.68 5.12 1.78
N GLY A 143 -8.14 6.16 2.45
CA GLY A 143 -7.65 6.06 3.81
C GLY A 143 -8.71 5.63 4.81
N ASN A 144 -9.87 6.22 4.78
CA ASN A 144 -10.95 5.84 5.69
C ASN A 144 -11.50 4.45 5.36
N SER A 145 -11.66 4.11 4.06
CA SER A 145 -12.10 2.77 3.68
C SER A 145 -11.13 1.69 4.16
N VAL A 146 -9.81 1.92 4.01
CA VAL A 146 -8.80 0.96 4.47
C VAL A 146 -8.75 0.92 6.00
N ARG A 147 -8.66 2.07 6.70
CA ARG A 147 -8.61 2.10 8.17
C ARG A 147 -9.81 1.44 8.81
N ASN A 148 -11.00 1.72 8.28
CA ASN A 148 -12.24 1.10 8.76
C ASN A 148 -12.31 -0.41 8.48
N SER A 149 -11.52 -0.90 7.53
CA SER A 149 -11.51 -2.31 7.15
C SER A 149 -10.38 -3.12 7.79
N VAL A 150 -9.22 -2.50 8.07
CA VAL A 150 -8.02 -3.23 8.54
C VAL A 150 -7.31 -2.59 9.74
N GLY A 151 -7.79 -1.42 10.22
CA GLY A 151 -7.19 -0.69 11.33
C GLY A 151 -6.02 0.22 10.93
N ASN A 152 -5.62 1.10 11.85
CA ASN A 152 -4.58 2.11 11.62
C ASN A 152 -3.20 1.47 11.45
N SER A 153 -2.84 0.47 12.26
CA SER A 153 -1.51 -0.14 12.23
C SER A 153 -1.20 -0.80 10.89
N VAL A 154 -2.18 -1.50 10.32
CA VAL A 154 -2.04 -2.11 8.98
C VAL A 154 -1.99 -1.04 7.90
N TRP A 155 -2.86 -0.03 7.98
CA TRP A 155 -2.84 1.11 7.07
C TRP A 155 -1.47 1.79 7.03
N ASP A 156 -0.95 2.21 8.19
CA ASP A 156 0.31 2.94 8.28
C ASP A 156 1.49 2.10 7.78
N SER A 157 1.52 0.82 8.10
CA SER A 157 2.61 -0.07 7.67
C SER A 157 2.61 -0.35 6.18
N VAL A 158 1.42 -0.56 5.56
CA VAL A 158 1.31 -0.72 4.10
C VAL A 158 1.64 0.59 3.40
N TRP A 159 1.13 1.73 3.92
CA TRP A 159 1.43 3.04 3.35
C TRP A 159 2.94 3.32 3.38
N ASN A 160 3.59 3.16 4.53
CA ASN A 160 5.03 3.39 4.65
C ASN A 160 5.83 2.49 3.70
N SER A 161 5.44 1.21 3.56
CA SER A 161 6.10 0.29 2.63
C SER A 161 5.96 0.72 1.17
N VAL A 162 4.79 1.27 0.78
CA VAL A 162 4.56 1.80 -0.58
C VAL A 162 5.27 3.14 -0.75
N GLU A 163 5.21 4.02 0.24
CA GLU A 163 5.85 5.33 0.22
C GLU A 163 7.37 5.22 0.06
N ASP A 164 8.01 4.34 0.83
CA ASP A 164 9.45 4.12 0.78
C ASP A 164 9.95 3.65 -0.60
N VAL A 165 9.16 2.83 -1.29
CA VAL A 165 9.53 2.28 -2.61
C VAL A 165 9.18 3.23 -3.76
N VAL A 166 8.06 3.95 -3.65
CA VAL A 166 7.40 4.59 -4.80
C VAL A 166 7.42 6.11 -4.72
N TRP A 167 7.13 6.67 -3.53
CA TRP A 167 6.82 8.10 -3.44
C TRP A 167 7.99 8.98 -3.85
N ALA A 168 9.17 8.80 -3.24
CA ALA A 168 10.33 9.64 -3.52
C ALA A 168 10.75 9.54 -4.99
N SER A 169 10.84 8.33 -5.53
CA SER A 169 11.30 8.07 -6.89
C SER A 169 10.32 8.61 -7.95
N VAL A 170 9.01 8.41 -7.76
CA VAL A 170 7.99 8.91 -8.71
C VAL A 170 7.88 10.42 -8.64
N TRP A 171 7.89 10.97 -7.43
CA TRP A 171 7.78 12.41 -7.21
C TRP A 171 8.92 13.19 -7.86
N GLU A 172 10.17 12.86 -7.55
CA GLU A 172 11.34 13.57 -8.04
C GLU A 172 11.48 13.49 -9.57
N VAL A 173 11.22 12.32 -10.14
CA VAL A 173 11.44 12.08 -11.58
C VAL A 173 10.35 12.70 -12.42
N VAL A 174 9.08 12.63 -12.02
CA VAL A 174 7.99 13.32 -12.73
C VAL A 174 8.13 14.84 -12.60
N TRP A 175 8.52 15.34 -11.42
CA TRP A 175 8.81 16.76 -11.22
C TRP A 175 9.88 17.29 -12.20
N ALA A 176 10.95 16.54 -12.39
CA ALA A 176 12.01 16.92 -13.30
C ALA A 176 11.58 16.91 -14.77
N SER A 177 10.55 16.14 -15.14
CA SER A 177 10.11 15.95 -16.52
C SER A 177 9.05 16.94 -17.00
N VAL A 178 8.23 17.51 -16.10
CA VAL A 178 7.12 18.42 -16.46
C VAL A 178 6.91 19.51 -15.40
N TRP A 179 7.08 20.79 -15.80
CA TRP A 179 6.97 21.94 -14.89
C TRP A 179 5.54 22.35 -14.52
N ASP A 180 4.53 22.05 -15.35
CA ASP A 180 3.14 22.48 -15.19
C ASP A 180 2.18 21.31 -14.90
N VAL A 181 2.64 20.26 -14.22
CA VAL A 181 1.79 19.12 -13.88
C VAL A 181 0.83 19.48 -12.75
N ASP A 182 -0.43 19.12 -12.91
CA ASP A 182 -1.35 19.01 -11.78
C ASP A 182 -0.91 17.83 -10.91
N TRP A 183 -0.18 18.15 -9.84
CA TRP A 183 0.40 17.20 -8.89
C TRP A 183 -0.64 16.28 -8.28
N ASP A 184 -1.89 16.71 -8.24
CA ASP A 184 -2.97 15.88 -7.76
C ASP A 184 -3.19 14.66 -8.66
N ALA A 185 -2.92 14.73 -9.96
CA ALA A 185 -3.09 13.58 -10.86
C ALA A 185 -2.07 12.46 -10.57
N VAL A 186 -0.80 12.82 -10.34
CA VAL A 186 0.24 11.84 -9.96
C VAL A 186 -0.03 11.27 -8.56
N ARG A 187 -0.33 12.14 -7.60
CA ARG A 187 -0.63 11.74 -6.22
C ARG A 187 -1.83 10.81 -6.14
N VAL A 188 -2.88 11.09 -6.91
CA VAL A 188 -4.07 10.24 -6.95
C VAL A 188 -3.76 8.87 -7.57
N SER A 189 -2.85 8.80 -8.54
CA SER A 189 -2.41 7.52 -9.10
C SER A 189 -1.62 6.67 -8.09
N VAL A 190 -0.83 7.28 -7.20
CA VAL A 190 -0.19 6.58 -6.07
C VAL A 190 -1.24 6.03 -5.11
N TRP A 191 -2.27 6.82 -4.78
CA TRP A 191 -3.38 6.36 -3.93
C TRP A 191 -4.19 5.23 -4.59
N ALA A 192 -4.42 5.32 -5.90
CA ALA A 192 -5.05 4.25 -6.66
C ALA A 192 -4.21 2.96 -6.60
N TYR A 193 -2.90 3.07 -6.78
CA TYR A 193 -2.00 1.93 -6.66
C TYR A 193 -2.00 1.37 -5.23
N PHE A 194 -1.91 2.22 -4.21
CA PHE A 194 -2.01 1.80 -2.81
C PHE A 194 -3.31 1.04 -2.50
N SER A 195 -4.44 1.48 -3.07
CA SER A 195 -5.72 0.80 -2.86
C SER A 195 -5.70 -0.67 -3.32
N SER A 196 -4.84 -1.01 -4.29
CA SER A 196 -4.73 -2.36 -4.85
C SER A 196 -4.09 -3.39 -3.92
N PHE A 197 -3.58 -2.97 -2.76
CA PHE A 197 -3.11 -3.88 -1.70
C PHE A 197 -4.23 -4.38 -0.78
N PHE A 198 -5.48 -3.99 -1.04
CA PHE A 198 -6.62 -4.40 -0.21
C PHE A 198 -7.80 -4.86 -1.06
N ALA A 199 -8.34 -6.03 -0.71
CA ALA A 199 -9.55 -6.60 -1.31
C ALA A 199 -10.80 -6.03 -0.59
N ILE A 200 -11.00 -4.71 -0.68
CA ILE A 200 -12.15 -4.00 -0.12
C ILE A 200 -12.89 -3.22 -1.20
N GLU A 201 -14.13 -2.86 -0.94
CA GLU A 201 -14.92 -2.04 -1.85
C GLU A 201 -14.54 -0.56 -1.72
N TYR A 202 -14.31 0.09 -2.85
CA TYR A 202 -14.02 1.52 -2.95
C TYR A 202 -15.14 2.25 -3.68
N LYS A 203 -15.34 3.52 -3.32
CA LYS A 203 -16.30 4.40 -4.00
C LYS A 203 -16.00 4.58 -5.49
N PHE A 204 -14.72 4.49 -5.88
CA PHE A 204 -14.25 4.72 -7.24
C PHE A 204 -13.51 3.48 -7.74
N ASP A 205 -13.64 3.21 -9.05
CA ASP A 205 -12.86 2.15 -9.70
C ASP A 205 -11.45 2.65 -10.06
N PHE A 206 -10.45 2.17 -9.34
CA PHE A 206 -9.05 2.51 -9.54
C PHE A 206 -8.33 1.54 -10.49
N SER A 207 -9.01 0.53 -11.03
CA SER A 207 -8.38 -0.57 -11.76
C SER A 207 -7.56 -0.11 -12.97
N SER A 208 -8.01 0.91 -13.71
CA SER A 208 -7.29 1.44 -14.87
C SER A 208 -5.97 2.12 -14.50
N ALA A 209 -5.95 2.90 -13.40
CA ALA A 209 -4.72 3.52 -12.90
C ALA A 209 -3.74 2.46 -12.38
N VAL A 210 -4.24 1.43 -11.69
CA VAL A 210 -3.41 0.31 -11.21
C VAL A 210 -2.77 -0.44 -12.37
N LYS A 211 -3.53 -0.75 -13.42
CA LYS A 211 -3.01 -1.43 -14.63
C LYS A 211 -1.92 -0.62 -15.32
N LEU A 212 -2.13 0.70 -15.49
CA LEU A 212 -1.10 1.58 -16.04
C LEU A 212 0.17 1.53 -15.18
N TRP A 213 0.03 1.63 -13.88
CA TRP A 213 1.14 1.59 -12.94
C TRP A 213 1.96 0.30 -13.02
N GLU A 214 1.27 -0.84 -13.03
CA GLU A 214 1.90 -2.17 -13.04
C GLU A 214 2.65 -2.50 -14.34
N VAL A 215 2.38 -1.75 -15.44
CA VAL A 215 3.13 -1.86 -16.70
C VAL A 215 4.16 -0.75 -16.91
N GLY A 216 4.45 0.06 -15.88
CA GLY A 216 5.46 1.11 -15.96
C GLY A 216 4.98 2.41 -16.60
N LEU A 217 3.69 2.69 -16.56
CA LEU A 217 3.06 3.89 -17.08
C LEU A 217 2.48 4.74 -15.96
N VAL A 218 2.98 5.96 -15.81
CA VAL A 218 2.46 6.90 -14.81
C VAL A 218 1.66 8.00 -15.51
N PRO A 219 0.35 8.11 -15.25
CA PRO A 219 -0.45 9.17 -15.83
C PRO A 219 -0.24 10.50 -15.11
N SER A 220 -0.15 11.59 -15.87
CA SER A 220 -0.16 12.96 -15.38
C SER A 220 -1.14 13.82 -16.17
N PHE A 221 -1.54 14.97 -15.61
CA PHE A 221 -2.48 15.91 -16.22
C PHE A 221 -2.08 17.35 -15.90
N ASP A 222 -2.18 18.27 -16.86
CA ASP A 222 -1.85 19.69 -16.68
C ASP A 222 -3.08 20.61 -16.71
N GLY A 223 -4.26 20.04 -16.61
CA GLY A 223 -5.53 20.76 -16.75
C GLY A 223 -6.10 20.74 -18.17
N LYS A 224 -5.32 20.26 -19.17
CA LYS A 224 -5.74 20.18 -20.58
C LYS A 224 -5.32 18.85 -21.23
N VAL A 225 -4.10 18.44 -20.99
CA VAL A 225 -3.46 17.28 -21.66
C VAL A 225 -3.13 16.21 -20.64
N TRP A 226 -3.59 15.01 -20.90
CA TRP A 226 -3.12 13.80 -20.21
C TRP A 226 -1.83 13.29 -20.85
N ARG A 227 -0.91 12.86 -20.02
CA ARG A 227 0.37 12.28 -20.45
C ARG A 227 0.61 10.94 -19.78
N LEU A 228 1.30 10.05 -20.48
CA LEU A 228 1.86 8.84 -19.91
C LEU A 228 3.38 8.96 -19.90
N HIS A 229 3.94 8.74 -18.72
CA HIS A 229 5.37 8.74 -18.47
C HIS A 229 5.88 7.32 -18.31
N SER A 230 7.10 7.01 -18.79
CA SER A 230 7.73 5.70 -18.64
C SER A 230 9.26 5.80 -18.57
N GLY A 231 9.86 4.75 -17.99
CA GLY A 231 11.32 4.62 -17.84
C GLY A 231 11.89 5.53 -16.76
N LYS A 232 13.18 5.35 -16.45
CA LYS A 232 13.85 5.99 -15.32
C LYS A 232 13.83 7.52 -15.34
N ASP A 233 13.75 8.12 -16.53
CA ASP A 233 13.71 9.57 -16.71
C ASP A 233 12.28 10.10 -16.84
N ALA A 234 11.26 9.30 -16.55
CA ALA A 234 9.83 9.60 -16.72
C ALA A 234 9.51 10.26 -18.06
N LYS A 235 10.11 9.75 -19.15
CA LYS A 235 9.91 10.30 -20.49
C LYS A 235 8.42 10.25 -20.85
N ILE A 236 7.91 11.37 -21.40
CA ILE A 236 6.56 11.40 -21.98
C ILE A 236 6.58 10.57 -23.26
N ILE A 237 5.75 9.52 -23.30
CA ILE A 237 5.63 8.60 -24.43
C ILE A 237 4.28 8.64 -25.14
N TYR A 238 3.30 9.31 -24.51
CA TYR A 238 1.97 9.52 -25.06
C TYR A 238 1.32 10.77 -24.49
N GLU A 239 0.59 11.49 -25.34
CA GLU A 239 -0.23 12.64 -24.96
C GLU A 239 -1.63 12.49 -25.52
N TRP A 240 -2.63 12.87 -24.73
CA TRP A 240 -4.03 12.87 -25.12
C TRP A 240 -4.76 14.08 -24.52
N THR A 241 -5.47 14.81 -25.36
CA THR A 241 -6.37 15.86 -24.95
C THR A 241 -7.79 15.31 -25.03
N PRO A 242 -8.57 15.27 -23.93
CA PRO A 242 -9.98 14.95 -24.01
C PRO A 242 -10.65 15.93 -24.97
N ASP A 243 -11.41 15.43 -25.92
CA ASP A 243 -12.22 16.27 -26.77
C ASP A 243 -13.11 17.10 -25.85
N LYS A 244 -13.18 18.40 -26.08
CA LYS A 244 -14.22 19.23 -25.49
C LYS A 244 -15.52 18.70 -26.07
N GLU A 245 -16.17 17.77 -25.36
CA GLU A 245 -17.56 17.48 -25.64
C GLU A 245 -18.27 18.81 -25.60
N CYS A 246 -18.89 19.15 -26.71
CA CYS A 246 -19.57 20.39 -26.95
C CYS A 246 -20.36 20.86 -25.73
N GLU A 247 -19.91 21.91 -25.09
CA GLU A 247 -20.79 22.85 -24.36
C GLU A 247 -21.68 23.58 -25.36
N ASP A 248 -22.43 22.83 -26.15
CA ASP A 248 -23.46 23.36 -27.05
C ASP A 248 -24.63 22.38 -27.06
N SER A 249 -25.38 22.39 -25.98
CA SER A 249 -26.83 22.13 -26.03
C SER A 249 -27.47 22.90 -24.89
N GLU A 250 -27.91 24.09 -25.25
CA GLU A 250 -28.89 24.92 -24.54
C GLU A 250 -30.11 24.12 -24.04
#